data_32715d16b3c30dcaad00fdd5936a24bf
#
_entry.id   32715d16b3c30dcaad00fdd5936a24bf
#
_cell.length_a   1.000
_cell.length_b   1.000
_cell.length_c   1.000
_cell.angle_alpha   90.00
_cell.angle_beta   90.00
_cell.angle_gamma   90.00
#
_symmetry.space_group_name_H-M   'P 1'
#
loop_
_entity.id
_entity.type
_entity.pdbx_description
1 polymer ?
#
loop_
_entity_poly.entity_id
_entity_poly.type
_entity_poly.pdbx_seq_one_letter_code
_entity_poly.pdbx_strand_id
1 'polypeptide(L)'
;IVGKEGAFKKVMENLFKIGSAGTAIELRTVLTKKNALDLPELANFISKHLGFINKWVIMAMEPIGFAKANKDELFYDHSIARFPLHNALDIASLNGVNVQLYNFPLCTVDKKYRKYCTKSISDWKNKYIDECSTCEKQNSCCGFFEWYTQDWKWLNIKPIN
;
A
#
# COMPACT_ATOMS: atom_id res chain seq x y z
N ILE A 1 -14.30 -7.24 2.85
CA ILE A 1 -14.13 -6.16 1.86
C ILE A 1 -14.82 -6.54 0.56
N VAL A 2 -14.62 -7.74 0.04
CA VAL A 2 -15.30 -8.21 -1.20
C VAL A 2 -16.77 -8.59 -0.95
N GLY A 3 -17.17 -8.82 0.30
CA GLY A 3 -18.54 -9.15 0.69
C GLY A 3 -19.11 -10.44 0.10
N LYS A 4 -18.26 -11.29 -0.47
CA LYS A 4 -18.69 -12.56 -1.10
C LYS A 4 -18.08 -13.75 -0.36
N GLU A 5 -18.93 -14.64 0.11
CA GLU A 5 -18.51 -15.88 0.75
C GLU A 5 -17.66 -16.74 -0.21
N GLY A 6 -16.64 -17.40 0.30
CA GLY A 6 -15.73 -18.25 -0.48
C GLY A 6 -14.76 -17.49 -1.40
N ALA A 7 -14.79 -16.14 -1.46
CA ALA A 7 -13.93 -15.37 -2.34
C ALA A 7 -12.43 -15.63 -2.09
N PHE A 8 -12.02 -15.71 -0.82
CA PHE A 8 -10.62 -16.01 -0.46
C PHE A 8 -10.17 -17.37 -1.02
N LYS A 9 -10.94 -18.42 -0.79
CA LYS A 9 -10.64 -19.77 -1.29
C LYS A 9 -10.44 -19.76 -2.82
N LYS A 10 -11.38 -19.13 -3.54
CA LYS A 10 -11.31 -19.03 -5.00
C LYS A 10 -10.09 -18.25 -5.50
N VAL A 11 -9.73 -17.17 -4.82
CA VAL A 11 -8.51 -16.41 -5.13
C VAL A 11 -7.27 -17.27 -4.93
N MET A 12 -7.18 -17.98 -3.81
CA MET A 12 -6.03 -18.86 -3.51
C MET A 12 -5.90 -20.00 -4.54
N GLU A 13 -6.99 -20.69 -4.86
CA GLU A 13 -7.00 -21.74 -5.88
C GLU A 13 -6.50 -21.23 -7.23
N ASN A 14 -6.94 -20.04 -7.64
CA ASN A 14 -6.51 -19.43 -8.90
C ASN A 14 -5.04 -18.97 -8.85
N LEU A 15 -4.58 -18.41 -7.73
CA LEU A 15 -3.17 -18.01 -7.55
C LEU A 15 -2.25 -19.23 -7.73
N PHE A 16 -2.56 -20.36 -7.10
CA PHE A 16 -1.75 -21.57 -7.25
C PHE A 16 -1.77 -22.12 -8.68
N LYS A 17 -2.92 -22.11 -9.35
CA LYS A 17 -3.03 -22.53 -10.76
C LYS A 17 -2.18 -21.66 -11.69
N ILE A 18 -2.23 -20.33 -11.52
CA ILE A 18 -1.47 -19.39 -12.34
C ILE A 18 0.03 -19.50 -12.02
N GLY A 19 0.38 -19.63 -10.75
CA GLY A 19 1.76 -19.84 -10.31
C GLY A 19 2.38 -21.12 -10.89
N SER A 20 1.63 -22.22 -10.88
CA SER A 20 2.07 -23.49 -11.48
C SER A 20 2.26 -23.43 -12.99
N ALA A 21 1.59 -22.49 -13.67
CA ALA A 21 1.78 -22.23 -15.09
C ALA A 21 3.00 -21.33 -15.40
N GLY A 22 3.76 -20.90 -14.40
CA GLY A 22 4.94 -20.04 -14.57
C GLY A 22 4.64 -18.61 -14.95
N THR A 23 3.38 -18.17 -14.80
CA THR A 23 2.97 -16.79 -15.11
C THR A 23 3.47 -15.82 -14.04
N ALA A 24 4.00 -14.67 -14.45
CA ALA A 24 4.41 -13.62 -13.53
C ALA A 24 3.20 -13.03 -12.77
N ILE A 25 3.29 -13.03 -11.43
CA ILE A 25 2.20 -12.59 -10.55
C ILE A 25 2.63 -11.39 -9.72
N GLU A 26 1.89 -10.30 -9.84
CA GLU A 26 1.93 -9.18 -8.91
C GLU A 26 0.70 -9.26 -7.97
N LEU A 27 0.93 -9.57 -6.71
CA LEU A 27 -0.11 -9.59 -5.69
C LEU A 27 -0.31 -8.18 -5.11
N ARG A 28 -1.54 -7.68 -5.10
CA ARG A 28 -1.86 -6.35 -4.57
C ARG A 28 -2.75 -6.43 -3.33
N THR A 29 -2.38 -5.65 -2.31
CA THR A 29 -3.15 -5.48 -1.07
C THR A 29 -3.43 -3.99 -0.87
N VAL A 30 -4.70 -3.57 -0.88
CA VAL A 30 -5.07 -2.20 -0.53
C VAL A 30 -5.10 -2.07 0.99
N LEU A 31 -4.32 -1.12 1.53
CA LEU A 31 -4.28 -0.83 2.96
C LEU A 31 -5.54 -0.12 3.41
N THR A 32 -6.24 -0.70 4.35
CA THR A 32 -7.46 -0.17 4.94
C THR A 32 -7.47 -0.35 6.45
N LYS A 33 -8.35 0.34 7.17
CA LYS A 33 -8.54 0.16 8.61
C LYS A 33 -8.92 -1.29 8.97
N LYS A 34 -9.56 -2.01 8.04
CA LYS A 34 -10.01 -3.40 8.26
C LYS A 34 -8.90 -4.45 8.20
N ASN A 35 -7.77 -4.14 7.57
CA ASN A 35 -6.66 -5.10 7.40
C ASN A 35 -5.29 -4.58 7.86
N ALA A 36 -5.22 -3.35 8.33
CA ALA A 36 -3.94 -2.74 8.70
C ALA A 36 -3.22 -3.53 9.81
N LEU A 37 -3.95 -3.97 10.84
CA LEU A 37 -3.36 -4.70 11.95
C LEU A 37 -2.93 -6.12 11.59
N ASP A 38 -3.54 -6.70 10.56
CA ASP A 38 -3.27 -8.06 10.08
C ASP A 38 -2.16 -8.10 9.01
N LEU A 39 -1.61 -6.93 8.61
CA LEU A 39 -0.54 -6.89 7.59
C LEU A 39 0.70 -7.73 7.95
N PRO A 40 1.20 -7.74 9.21
CA PRO A 40 2.34 -8.57 9.58
C PRO A 40 2.04 -10.07 9.43
N GLU A 41 0.82 -10.49 9.76
CA GLU A 41 0.39 -11.87 9.61
C GLU A 41 0.25 -12.24 8.12
N LEU A 42 -0.30 -11.33 7.32
CA LEU A 42 -0.36 -11.49 5.86
C LEU A 42 1.04 -11.58 5.25
N ALA A 43 2.02 -10.79 5.72
CA ALA A 43 3.41 -10.88 5.28
C ALA A 43 4.02 -12.25 5.57
N ASN A 44 3.79 -12.79 6.78
CA ASN A 44 4.20 -14.15 7.13
C ASN A 44 3.54 -15.20 6.23
N PHE A 45 2.24 -15.07 5.97
CA PHE A 45 1.50 -15.98 5.11
C PHE A 45 2.07 -15.98 3.68
N ILE A 46 2.28 -14.79 3.10
CA ILE A 46 2.84 -14.63 1.76
C ILE A 46 4.23 -15.25 1.69
N SER A 47 5.08 -14.94 2.66
CA SER A 47 6.45 -15.46 2.73
C SER A 47 6.51 -16.99 2.79
N LYS A 48 5.59 -17.61 3.52
CA LYS A 48 5.57 -19.07 3.70
C LYS A 48 4.90 -19.81 2.57
N HIS A 49 3.86 -19.25 1.96
CA HIS A 49 2.96 -20.00 1.09
C HIS A 49 2.92 -19.51 -0.36
N LEU A 50 3.41 -18.29 -0.64
CA LEU A 50 3.30 -17.66 -1.95
C LEU A 50 4.69 -17.30 -2.53
N GLY A 51 5.72 -18.11 -2.27
CA GLY A 51 7.08 -17.85 -2.75
C GLY A 51 7.22 -17.80 -4.28
N PHE A 52 6.18 -18.20 -5.02
CA PHE A 52 6.12 -18.14 -6.47
C PHE A 52 5.65 -16.81 -7.05
N ILE A 53 5.18 -15.87 -6.21
CA ILE A 53 4.82 -14.53 -6.71
C ILE A 53 6.06 -13.71 -7.03
N ASN A 54 5.98 -12.89 -8.07
CA ASN A 54 7.10 -12.03 -8.48
C ASN A 54 7.21 -10.76 -7.61
N LYS A 55 6.06 -10.29 -7.11
CA LYS A 55 6.01 -9.07 -6.33
C LYS A 55 4.76 -9.02 -5.45
N TRP A 56 4.92 -8.51 -4.23
CA TRP A 56 3.82 -8.08 -3.38
C TRP A 56 3.77 -6.55 -3.30
N VAL A 57 2.64 -5.97 -3.65
CA VAL A 57 2.42 -4.52 -3.58
C VAL A 57 1.39 -4.19 -2.52
N ILE A 58 1.77 -3.37 -1.55
CA ILE A 58 0.83 -2.76 -0.61
C ILE A 58 0.48 -1.38 -1.19
N MET A 59 -0.81 -1.08 -1.31
CA MET A 59 -1.29 0.16 -1.92
C MET A 59 -2.00 1.03 -0.89
N ALA A 60 -1.65 2.30 -0.79
CA ALA A 60 -2.50 3.27 -0.10
C ALA A 60 -3.83 3.41 -0.86
N MET A 61 -4.92 3.50 -0.10
CA MET A 61 -6.28 3.53 -0.64
C MET A 61 -6.54 4.84 -1.40
N GLU A 62 -7.09 4.74 -2.61
CA GLU A 62 -7.57 5.88 -3.38
C GLU A 62 -8.98 6.27 -2.88
N PRO A 63 -9.22 7.55 -2.49
CA PRO A 63 -10.48 7.98 -1.87
C PRO A 63 -11.56 8.30 -2.90
N ILE A 64 -11.98 7.30 -3.69
CA ILE A 64 -13.03 7.43 -4.71
C ILE A 64 -14.11 6.35 -4.57
N GLY A 65 -15.26 6.55 -5.18
CA GLY A 65 -16.36 5.59 -5.25
C GLY A 65 -16.74 5.05 -3.87
N PHE A 66 -16.82 3.73 -3.71
CA PHE A 66 -17.16 3.08 -2.45
C PHE A 66 -16.19 3.38 -1.31
N ALA A 67 -14.92 3.62 -1.60
CA ALA A 67 -13.95 4.02 -0.57
C ALA A 67 -14.34 5.37 0.03
N LYS A 68 -14.73 6.33 -0.81
CA LYS A 68 -15.21 7.65 -0.36
C LYS A 68 -16.48 7.54 0.48
N ALA A 69 -17.45 6.71 0.06
CA ALA A 69 -18.70 6.53 0.77
C ALA A 69 -18.55 5.81 2.13
N ASN A 70 -17.47 5.02 2.31
CA ASN A 70 -17.22 4.24 3.52
C ASN A 70 -15.93 4.67 4.24
N LYS A 71 -15.63 5.96 4.23
CA LYS A 71 -14.39 6.54 4.78
C LYS A 71 -14.11 6.08 6.20
N ASP A 72 -15.05 6.24 7.10
CA ASP A 72 -14.86 6.02 8.55
C ASP A 72 -14.52 4.56 8.88
N GLU A 73 -14.99 3.64 8.03
CA GLU A 73 -14.69 2.22 8.15
C GLU A 73 -13.40 1.78 7.46
N LEU A 74 -12.98 2.50 6.42
CA LEU A 74 -11.90 2.05 5.55
C LEU A 74 -10.62 2.87 5.68
N PHE A 75 -10.71 4.17 5.96
CA PHE A 75 -9.54 5.02 5.99
C PHE A 75 -8.61 4.66 7.15
N TYR A 76 -7.35 4.41 6.81
CA TYR A 76 -6.29 4.13 7.77
C TYR A 76 -5.18 5.18 7.61
N ASP A 77 -4.94 5.94 8.67
CA ASP A 77 -3.85 6.93 8.68
C ASP A 77 -2.52 6.24 9.04
N HIS A 78 -1.86 5.73 8.01
CA HIS A 78 -0.55 5.11 8.15
C HIS A 78 0.57 6.12 8.43
N SER A 79 0.32 7.42 8.33
CA SER A 79 1.33 8.44 8.64
C SER A 79 1.59 8.56 10.13
N ILE A 80 0.62 8.18 10.97
CA ILE A 80 0.73 8.15 12.43
C ILE A 80 0.79 6.72 12.97
N ALA A 81 -0.03 5.81 12.47
CA ALA A 81 -0.10 4.40 12.92
C ALA A 81 0.77 3.51 12.01
N ARG A 82 2.10 3.69 12.06
CA ARG A 82 3.07 3.12 11.10
C ARG A 82 3.46 1.68 11.37
N PHE A 83 3.38 1.25 12.64
CA PHE A 83 3.96 -0.01 13.09
C PHE A 83 3.50 -1.24 12.29
N PRO A 84 2.20 -1.46 12.02
CA PRO A 84 1.78 -2.66 11.29
C PRO A 84 2.36 -2.73 9.86
N LEU A 85 2.37 -1.59 9.16
CA LEU A 85 2.94 -1.49 7.82
C LEU A 85 4.45 -1.75 7.83
N HIS A 86 5.19 -1.09 8.73
CA HIS A 86 6.64 -1.25 8.83
C HIS A 86 7.03 -2.67 9.23
N ASN A 87 6.33 -3.29 10.17
CA ASN A 87 6.56 -4.67 10.57
C ASN A 87 6.32 -5.65 9.41
N ALA A 88 5.25 -5.44 8.64
CA ALA A 88 4.98 -6.26 7.45
C ALA A 88 6.09 -6.14 6.39
N LEU A 89 6.63 -4.92 6.18
CA LEU A 89 7.76 -4.70 5.27
C LEU A 89 9.05 -5.38 5.75
N ASP A 90 9.34 -5.32 7.06
CA ASP A 90 10.50 -6.01 7.63
C ASP A 90 10.35 -7.53 7.48
N ILE A 91 9.20 -8.11 7.81
CA ILE A 91 8.93 -9.54 7.63
C ILE A 91 9.09 -9.96 6.16
N ALA A 92 8.45 -9.26 5.24
CA ALA A 92 8.52 -9.57 3.82
C ALA A 92 9.96 -9.49 3.29
N SER A 93 10.68 -8.42 3.61
CA SER A 93 12.06 -8.20 3.18
C SER A 93 13.03 -9.24 3.75
N LEU A 94 12.92 -9.59 5.03
CA LEU A 94 13.75 -10.59 5.69
C LEU A 94 13.56 -12.00 5.09
N ASN A 95 12.36 -12.28 4.56
CA ASN A 95 12.05 -13.55 3.91
C ASN A 95 12.20 -13.52 2.38
N GLY A 96 12.85 -12.49 1.82
CA GLY A 96 13.15 -12.42 0.39
C GLY A 96 11.95 -12.08 -0.52
N VAL A 97 10.82 -11.65 0.04
CA VAL A 97 9.67 -11.21 -0.76
C VAL A 97 9.97 -9.84 -1.37
N ASN A 98 9.85 -9.74 -2.69
CA ASN A 98 9.96 -8.45 -3.40
C ASN A 98 8.71 -7.61 -3.10
N VAL A 99 8.77 -6.79 -2.04
CA VAL A 99 7.67 -5.94 -1.59
C VAL A 99 7.84 -4.50 -2.04
N GLN A 100 6.74 -3.85 -2.45
CA GLN A 100 6.69 -2.44 -2.85
C GLN A 100 5.48 -1.72 -2.27
N LEU A 101 5.61 -0.40 -2.12
CA LEU A 101 4.55 0.50 -1.68
C LEU A 101 4.10 1.38 -2.85
N TYR A 102 2.83 1.27 -3.23
CA TYR A 102 2.23 2.11 -4.26
C TYR A 102 1.31 3.16 -3.63
N ASN A 103 1.33 4.36 -4.18
CA ASN A 103 0.50 5.48 -3.76
C ASN A 103 0.81 6.01 -2.34
N PHE A 104 2.02 5.72 -1.84
CA PHE A 104 2.49 6.24 -0.55
C PHE A 104 3.40 7.44 -0.78
N PRO A 105 2.99 8.67 -0.39
CA PRO A 105 3.88 9.82 -0.38
C PRO A 105 5.08 9.55 0.54
N LEU A 106 6.30 9.89 0.12
CA LEU A 106 7.52 9.55 0.86
C LEU A 106 7.54 10.10 2.30
N CYS A 107 6.85 11.21 2.55
CA CYS A 107 6.75 11.84 3.88
C CYS A 107 5.85 11.06 4.85
N THR A 108 5.00 10.14 4.36
CA THR A 108 4.07 9.35 5.19
C THR A 108 4.70 8.09 5.75
N VAL A 109 5.91 7.74 5.32
CA VAL A 109 6.67 6.57 5.80
C VAL A 109 8.04 6.97 6.35
N ASP A 110 8.58 6.18 7.28
CA ASP A 110 9.89 6.46 7.85
C ASP A 110 11.01 6.27 6.81
N LYS A 111 12.11 7.02 7.00
CA LYS A 111 13.27 7.04 6.09
C LYS A 111 13.74 5.64 5.66
N LYS A 112 13.81 4.69 6.59
CA LYS A 112 14.22 3.29 6.35
C LYS A 112 13.37 2.60 5.28
N TYR A 113 12.08 2.93 5.19
CA TYR A 113 11.11 2.23 4.33
C TYR A 113 10.81 2.95 3.01
N ARG A 114 11.31 4.18 2.82
CA ARG A 114 11.12 4.95 1.58
C ARG A 114 11.64 4.24 0.34
N LYS A 115 12.62 3.36 0.49
CA LYS A 115 13.16 2.52 -0.59
C LYS A 115 12.13 1.58 -1.22
N TYR A 116 11.04 1.26 -0.53
CA TYR A 116 9.94 0.44 -1.05
C TYR A 116 8.89 1.27 -1.80
N CYS A 117 8.87 2.60 -1.63
CA CYS A 117 7.90 3.45 -2.29
C CYS A 117 8.22 3.62 -3.78
N THR A 118 7.18 3.48 -4.60
CA THR A 118 7.26 3.68 -6.04
C THR A 118 6.39 4.87 -6.45
N LYS A 119 6.89 5.71 -7.39
CA LYS A 119 6.09 6.77 -8.00
C LYS A 119 5.04 6.14 -8.92
N SER A 120 3.87 5.80 -8.35
CA SER A 120 2.84 4.95 -8.97
C SER A 120 1.54 5.66 -9.29
N ILE A 121 1.36 6.90 -8.82
CA ILE A 121 0.18 7.71 -9.18
C ILE A 121 0.43 8.32 -10.56
N SER A 122 -0.50 8.08 -11.49
CA SER A 122 -0.43 8.61 -12.85
C SER A 122 -0.52 10.14 -12.86
N ASP A 123 0.18 10.80 -13.77
CA ASP A 123 0.31 12.27 -13.78
C ASP A 123 -1.04 13.01 -13.86
N TRP A 124 -2.04 12.44 -14.53
CA TRP A 124 -3.36 13.05 -14.66
C TRP A 124 -4.20 13.03 -13.37
N LYS A 125 -3.84 12.22 -12.37
CA LYS A 125 -4.51 12.13 -11.07
C LYS A 125 -3.59 12.37 -9.86
N ASN A 126 -2.39 12.84 -10.14
CA ASN A 126 -1.40 13.20 -9.14
C ASN A 126 -1.51 14.70 -8.82
N LYS A 127 -1.34 15.07 -7.55
CA LYS A 127 -1.12 16.45 -7.14
C LYS A 127 -0.06 16.54 -6.05
N TYR A 128 0.49 17.74 -5.94
CA TYR A 128 1.33 18.15 -4.83
C TYR A 128 0.59 19.20 -4.01
N ILE A 129 0.64 19.09 -2.69
CA ILE A 129 0.04 20.04 -1.75
C ILE A 129 1.04 21.13 -1.39
N ASP A 130 0.61 22.17 -0.67
CA ASP A 130 1.46 23.34 -0.36
C ASP A 130 2.73 22.95 0.39
N GLU A 131 2.66 21.97 1.28
CA GLU A 131 3.82 21.42 2.02
C GLU A 131 4.88 20.79 1.09
N CYS A 132 4.50 20.41 -0.13
CA CYS A 132 5.45 19.83 -1.09
C CYS A 132 6.35 20.87 -1.73
N SER A 133 6.02 22.18 -1.69
CA SER A 133 6.77 23.26 -2.34
C SER A 133 8.21 23.38 -1.84
N THR A 134 8.46 23.01 -0.58
CA THR A 134 9.80 23.07 0.05
C THR A 134 10.45 21.67 0.20
N CYS A 135 9.84 20.63 -0.38
CA CYS A 135 10.29 19.25 -0.21
C CYS A 135 11.35 18.86 -1.24
N GLU A 136 12.56 18.50 -0.80
CA GLU A 136 13.66 18.04 -1.68
C GLU A 136 13.34 16.74 -2.44
N LYS A 137 12.36 15.96 -1.96
CA LYS A 137 11.98 14.67 -2.57
C LYS A 137 10.76 14.74 -3.49
N GLN A 138 10.26 15.94 -3.80
CA GLN A 138 9.07 16.12 -4.63
C GLN A 138 9.15 15.36 -5.96
N ASN A 139 10.26 15.48 -6.68
CA ASN A 139 10.44 14.86 -8.01
C ASN A 139 10.44 13.32 -7.97
N SER A 140 10.88 12.72 -6.87
CA SER A 140 10.93 11.26 -6.67
C SER A 140 9.70 10.69 -5.95
N CYS A 141 8.80 11.57 -5.48
CA CYS A 141 7.60 11.21 -4.73
C CYS A 141 6.42 10.95 -5.68
N CYS A 142 5.54 10.03 -5.32
CA CYS A 142 4.29 9.83 -6.05
C CYS A 142 3.29 10.99 -5.84
N GLY A 143 3.53 11.89 -4.88
CA GLY A 143 2.56 12.92 -4.51
C GLY A 143 1.30 12.33 -3.89
N PHE A 144 0.20 13.04 -4.04
CA PHE A 144 -1.12 12.69 -3.53
C PHE A 144 -2.08 12.45 -4.69
N PHE A 145 -3.17 11.75 -4.45
CA PHE A 145 -4.25 11.69 -5.43
C PHE A 145 -4.92 13.05 -5.59
N GLU A 146 -5.37 13.38 -6.79
CA GLU A 146 -6.11 14.63 -7.08
C GLU A 146 -7.31 14.82 -6.14
N TRP A 147 -7.97 13.70 -5.78
CA TRP A 147 -9.11 13.66 -4.86
C TRP A 147 -8.74 13.83 -3.37
N TYR A 148 -7.45 13.95 -3.04
CA TYR A 148 -6.99 14.20 -1.68
C TYR A 148 -7.49 15.57 -1.19
N THR A 149 -8.29 15.57 -0.13
CA THR A 149 -8.92 16.75 0.45
C THR A 149 -8.65 16.83 1.94
N GLN A 150 -9.07 17.94 2.57
CA GLN A 150 -8.96 18.10 4.02
C GLN A 150 -9.67 16.98 4.80
N ASP A 151 -10.73 16.40 4.25
CA ASP A 151 -11.45 15.28 4.88
C ASP A 151 -10.71 13.93 4.81
N TRP A 152 -9.71 13.81 3.93
CA TRP A 152 -8.94 12.59 3.67
C TRP A 152 -7.46 12.75 3.96
N LYS A 153 -7.07 13.73 4.74
CA LYS A 153 -5.66 14.00 4.99
C LYS A 153 -5.07 13.03 6.00
N TRP A 154 -3.83 12.64 5.72
CA TRP A 154 -2.96 12.05 6.71
C TRP A 154 -2.45 13.14 7.65
N LEU A 155 -2.41 12.85 8.95
CA LEU A 155 -2.14 13.85 9.98
C LEU A 155 -0.65 14.21 10.12
N ASN A 156 0.26 13.32 9.72
CA ASN A 156 1.69 13.55 9.84
C ASN A 156 2.38 13.69 8.48
N ILE A 157 2.13 14.82 7.82
CA ILE A 157 2.78 15.19 6.57
C ILE A 157 3.74 16.32 6.86
N LYS A 158 5.02 16.13 6.46
CA LYS A 158 6.06 17.14 6.57
C LYS A 158 6.98 17.07 5.36
N PRO A 159 7.46 18.21 4.84
CA PRO A 159 8.53 18.23 3.83
C PRO A 159 9.72 17.37 4.29
N ILE A 160 10.39 16.77 3.33
CA ILE A 160 11.64 16.05 3.56
C ILE A 160 12.77 16.94 3.09
N ASN A 161 13.58 17.35 4.05
CA ASN A 161 14.79 18.13 3.85
C ASN A 161 16.01 17.28 4.22
#